data_42a841c7529553a08cb40269db12b262
#
_entry.id   42a841c7529553a08cb40269db12b262
#
_cell.length_a   1.000
_cell.length_b   1.000
_cell.length_c   1.000
_cell.angle_alpha   90.00
_cell.angle_beta   90.00
_cell.angle_gamma   90.00
#
_symmetry.space_group_name_H-M   'P 1'
#
loop_
_entity.id
_entity.type
_entity.pdbx_description
1 polymer ?
#
loop_
_entity_poly.entity_id
_entity_poly.type
_entity_poly.pdbx_seq_one_letter_code
_entity_poly.pdbx_strand_id
1 'polypeptide(L)'
;MIVIPDTFIERMHELYGKQGIAWAEVLPGLITDCASRFDFSPEAPFSNLSYNFVLRAKRSDGKPAVLKSSFMKDELSREVSVLRAYEGRGAIHVLDADEEWGVALLEGADPGTPLSTIEDDASATDIFCEVFRRLHLPAPTGSLYPSMKQHFAAIERYRERFDDVNTAAPLPESWVENAEECLAYLITTTRENLLLHGDLHHENILRQGEEQWVVIDPKGIIGDIHFDTIQYLLNYVD
;
A
#
# COMPACT_ATOMS: atom_id res chain seq x y z
N MET A 1 18.91 -6.77 -19.53
CA MET A 1 19.31 -6.64 -18.10
C MET A 1 18.55 -5.46 -17.53
N ILE A 2 17.85 -5.62 -16.42
CA ILE A 2 17.11 -4.54 -15.77
C ILE A 2 18.12 -3.60 -15.10
N VAL A 3 17.97 -2.31 -15.36
CA VAL A 3 18.77 -1.25 -14.73
C VAL A 3 17.98 -0.66 -13.58
N ILE A 4 18.56 -0.65 -12.39
CA ILE A 4 17.98 0.01 -11.22
C ILE A 4 18.32 1.50 -11.31
N PRO A 5 17.32 2.41 -11.26
CA PRO A 5 17.58 3.84 -11.33
C PRO A 5 18.46 4.32 -10.16
N ASP A 6 19.42 5.19 -10.43
CA ASP A 6 20.30 5.77 -9.40
C ASP A 6 19.48 6.50 -8.32
N THR A 7 18.42 7.20 -8.72
CA THR A 7 17.51 7.89 -7.80
C THR A 7 16.82 6.93 -6.83
N PHE A 8 16.55 5.69 -7.24
CA PHE A 8 16.01 4.67 -6.35
C PHE A 8 17.08 4.15 -5.37
N ILE A 9 18.32 3.95 -5.84
CA ILE A 9 19.44 3.54 -4.97
C ILE A 9 19.71 4.61 -3.91
N GLU A 10 19.72 5.89 -4.29
CA GLU A 10 19.84 7.02 -3.37
C GLU A 10 18.72 7.03 -2.32
N ARG A 11 17.48 6.81 -2.75
CA ARG A 11 16.31 6.71 -1.86
C ARG A 11 16.47 5.54 -0.87
N MET A 12 16.90 4.38 -1.32
CA MET A 12 17.15 3.22 -0.44
C MET A 12 18.28 3.50 0.56
N HIS A 13 19.30 4.26 0.15
CA HIS A 13 20.33 4.70 1.07
C HIS A 13 19.79 5.66 2.15
N GLU A 14 18.99 6.63 1.76
CA GLU A 14 18.36 7.58 2.71
C GLU A 14 17.49 6.86 3.76
N LEU A 15 16.72 5.87 3.32
CA LEU A 15 15.77 5.15 4.18
C LEU A 15 16.43 4.08 5.05
N TYR A 16 17.35 3.30 4.49
CA TYR A 16 17.86 2.06 5.09
C TYR A 16 19.39 1.98 5.14
N GLY A 17 20.07 3.07 4.78
CA GLY A 17 21.53 3.14 4.80
C GLY A 17 22.19 2.11 3.89
N LYS A 18 23.30 1.55 4.34
CA LYS A 18 24.07 0.54 3.57
C LYS A 18 23.27 -0.73 3.25
N GLN A 19 22.30 -1.09 4.07
CA GLN A 19 21.47 -2.28 3.82
C GLN A 19 20.53 -2.05 2.65
N GLY A 20 19.99 -0.83 2.50
CA GLY A 20 19.16 -0.45 1.36
C GLY A 20 19.93 -0.50 0.04
N ILE A 21 21.19 -0.01 0.03
CA ILE A 21 22.06 -0.10 -1.15
C ILE A 21 22.32 -1.56 -1.51
N ALA A 22 22.75 -2.38 -0.55
CA ALA A 22 23.05 -3.78 -0.78
C ALA A 22 21.81 -4.56 -1.31
N TRP A 23 20.63 -4.23 -0.83
CA TRP A 23 19.39 -4.80 -1.35
C TRP A 23 19.11 -4.35 -2.80
N ALA A 24 19.29 -3.07 -3.13
CA ALA A 24 19.09 -2.57 -4.48
C ALA A 24 20.08 -3.20 -5.50
N GLU A 25 21.31 -3.48 -5.08
CA GLU A 25 22.34 -4.12 -5.90
C GLU A 25 22.00 -5.56 -6.30
N VAL A 26 21.25 -6.30 -5.47
CA VAL A 26 20.85 -7.69 -5.79
C VAL A 26 19.57 -7.78 -6.61
N LEU A 27 18.80 -6.70 -6.75
CA LEU A 27 17.52 -6.69 -7.49
C LEU A 27 17.62 -7.21 -8.93
N PRO A 28 18.65 -6.87 -9.75
CA PRO A 28 18.71 -7.38 -11.12
C PRO A 28 18.78 -8.91 -11.20
N GLY A 29 19.52 -9.55 -10.28
CA GLY A 29 19.58 -11.00 -10.15
C GLY A 29 18.23 -11.58 -9.69
N LEU A 30 17.68 -11.01 -8.61
CA LEU A 30 16.38 -11.39 -8.06
C LEU A 30 15.26 -11.34 -9.12
N ILE A 31 15.21 -10.27 -9.92
CA ILE A 31 14.22 -10.12 -10.99
C ILE A 31 14.37 -11.21 -12.05
N THR A 32 15.62 -11.57 -12.39
CA THR A 32 15.89 -12.64 -13.36
C THR A 32 15.40 -13.99 -12.85
N ASP A 33 15.64 -14.29 -11.58
CA ASP A 33 15.20 -15.52 -10.93
C ASP A 33 13.66 -15.55 -10.83
N CYS A 34 13.03 -14.44 -10.44
CA CYS A 34 11.57 -14.30 -10.43
C CYS A 34 10.96 -14.49 -11.83
N ALA A 35 11.55 -13.88 -12.87
CA ALA A 35 11.07 -14.00 -14.24
C ALA A 35 11.03 -15.45 -14.71
N SER A 36 12.05 -16.22 -14.37
CA SER A 36 12.12 -17.65 -14.66
C SER A 36 11.11 -18.48 -13.85
N ARG A 37 10.94 -18.15 -12.56
CA ARG A 37 10.10 -18.92 -11.62
C ARG A 37 8.61 -18.66 -11.83
N PHE A 38 8.23 -17.41 -12.08
CA PHE A 38 6.83 -16.97 -12.20
C PHE A 38 6.37 -16.83 -13.67
N ASP A 39 7.21 -17.22 -14.62
CA ASP A 39 6.93 -17.25 -16.06
C ASP A 39 6.43 -15.90 -16.62
N PHE A 40 7.27 -14.88 -16.49
CA PHE A 40 7.02 -13.56 -17.06
C PHE A 40 8.27 -12.96 -17.73
N SER A 41 8.06 -11.99 -18.59
CA SER A 41 9.12 -11.16 -19.16
C SER A 41 9.15 -9.80 -18.48
N PRO A 42 10.28 -9.41 -17.84
CA PRO A 42 10.40 -8.11 -17.22
C PRO A 42 10.49 -7.00 -18.27
N GLU A 43 9.80 -5.88 -18.02
CA GLU A 43 9.84 -4.69 -18.86
C GLU A 43 10.57 -3.54 -18.14
N ALA A 44 10.05 -2.30 -18.21
CA ALA A 44 10.65 -1.14 -17.56
C ALA A 44 10.15 -0.97 -16.12
N PRO A 45 11.00 -0.49 -15.19
CA PRO A 45 10.52 -0.04 -13.89
C PRO A 45 9.57 1.16 -14.04
N PHE A 46 8.71 1.36 -13.04
CA PHE A 46 7.91 2.57 -12.94
C PHE A 46 8.81 3.77 -12.61
N SER A 47 8.43 4.96 -13.07
CA SER A 47 9.22 6.19 -12.86
C SER A 47 9.07 6.80 -11.47
N ASN A 48 7.99 6.47 -10.76
CA ASN A 48 7.63 7.01 -9.45
C ASN A 48 7.93 6.05 -8.29
N LEU A 49 9.08 5.36 -8.35
CA LEU A 49 9.51 4.45 -7.29
C LEU A 49 9.70 5.18 -5.96
N SER A 50 9.20 4.59 -4.86
CA SER A 50 9.31 5.15 -3.52
C SER A 50 10.00 4.19 -2.55
N TYR A 51 9.24 3.32 -1.88
CA TYR A 51 9.73 2.36 -0.88
C TYR A 51 9.98 0.97 -1.46
N ASN A 52 9.27 0.65 -2.54
CA ASN A 52 9.32 -0.64 -3.20
C ASN A 52 9.89 -0.48 -4.61
N PHE A 53 10.59 -1.50 -5.07
CA PHE A 53 10.94 -1.59 -6.47
C PHE A 53 9.81 -2.24 -7.25
N VAL A 54 9.25 -1.52 -8.19
CA VAL A 54 8.09 -1.94 -8.97
C VAL A 54 8.43 -1.84 -10.46
N LEU A 55 8.21 -2.92 -11.18
CA LEU A 55 8.46 -2.95 -12.61
C LEU A 55 7.28 -3.57 -13.37
N ARG A 56 7.06 -3.09 -14.58
CA ARG A 56 6.13 -3.70 -15.52
C ARG A 56 6.65 -5.04 -15.97
N ALA A 57 5.74 -5.97 -16.14
CA ALA A 57 6.03 -7.31 -16.59
C ALA A 57 4.96 -7.75 -17.59
N LYS A 58 5.31 -8.72 -18.42
CA LYS A 58 4.39 -9.36 -19.36
C LYS A 58 4.41 -10.86 -19.12
N ARG A 59 3.25 -11.42 -18.86
CA ARG A 59 3.07 -12.87 -18.69
C ARG A 59 3.26 -13.61 -20.02
N SER A 60 3.50 -14.92 -19.96
CA SER A 60 3.59 -15.78 -21.13
C SER A 60 2.31 -15.83 -21.97
N ASP A 61 1.14 -15.58 -21.35
CA ASP A 61 -0.15 -15.44 -22.06
C ASP A 61 -0.36 -14.05 -22.70
N GLY A 62 0.63 -13.17 -22.62
CA GLY A 62 0.63 -11.83 -23.19
C GLY A 62 -0.05 -10.77 -22.34
N LYS A 63 -0.64 -11.11 -21.18
CA LYS A 63 -1.30 -10.15 -20.29
C LYS A 63 -0.32 -9.33 -19.49
N PRO A 64 -0.67 -8.10 -19.13
CA PRO A 64 0.16 -7.27 -18.27
C PRO A 64 0.23 -7.82 -16.86
N ALA A 65 1.39 -7.64 -16.23
CA ALA A 65 1.64 -7.95 -14.84
C ALA A 65 2.57 -6.88 -14.24
N VAL A 66 2.68 -6.88 -12.92
CA VAL A 66 3.58 -6.00 -12.18
C VAL A 66 4.37 -6.85 -11.19
N LEU A 67 5.69 -6.79 -11.27
CA LEU A 67 6.54 -7.34 -10.21
C LEU A 67 6.80 -6.24 -9.18
N LYS A 68 6.45 -6.52 -7.94
CA LYS A 68 6.76 -5.67 -6.79
C LYS A 68 7.76 -6.38 -5.90
N SER A 69 8.85 -5.69 -5.53
CA SER A 69 9.85 -6.17 -4.58
C SER A 69 10.00 -5.16 -3.45
N SER A 70 10.04 -5.64 -2.20
CA SER A 70 10.13 -4.81 -1.02
C SER A 70 11.32 -5.16 -0.15
N PHE A 71 12.03 -4.12 0.33
CA PHE A 71 12.98 -4.27 1.41
C PHE A 71 12.29 -4.67 2.72
N MET A 72 11.10 -4.13 2.96
CA MET A 72 10.24 -4.44 4.12
C MET A 72 9.32 -5.63 3.78
N LYS A 73 9.87 -6.84 3.85
CA LYS A 73 9.18 -8.08 3.44
C LYS A 73 7.86 -8.30 4.15
N ASP A 74 7.78 -7.98 5.45
CA ASP A 74 6.57 -8.16 6.26
C ASP A 74 5.42 -7.26 5.78
N GLU A 75 5.74 -6.05 5.27
CA GLU A 75 4.74 -5.16 4.69
C GLU A 75 4.18 -5.73 3.38
N LEU A 76 5.07 -6.22 2.51
CA LEU A 76 4.64 -6.85 1.26
C LEU A 76 3.84 -8.15 1.51
N SER A 77 4.26 -8.97 2.47
CA SER A 77 3.52 -10.18 2.87
C SER A 77 2.11 -9.84 3.34
N ARG A 78 1.97 -8.73 4.09
CA ARG A 78 0.66 -8.25 4.53
C ARG A 78 -0.18 -7.77 3.36
N GLU A 79 0.37 -6.96 2.45
CA GLU A 79 -0.28 -6.51 1.22
C GLU A 79 -0.79 -7.70 0.39
N VAL A 80 0.06 -8.68 0.14
CA VAL A 80 -0.28 -9.93 -0.56
C VAL A 80 -1.44 -10.66 0.13
N SER A 81 -1.40 -10.74 1.45
CA SER A 81 -2.46 -11.37 2.24
C SER A 81 -3.80 -10.65 2.10
N VAL A 82 -3.81 -9.31 2.10
CA VAL A 82 -5.03 -8.50 1.89
C VAL A 82 -5.57 -8.69 0.48
N LEU A 83 -4.72 -8.57 -0.54
CA LEU A 83 -5.15 -8.76 -1.93
C LEU A 83 -5.75 -10.16 -2.17
N ARG A 84 -5.16 -11.18 -1.55
CA ARG A 84 -5.71 -12.54 -1.57
C ARG A 84 -7.06 -12.63 -0.87
N ALA A 85 -7.23 -11.95 0.27
CA ALA A 85 -8.50 -11.92 0.99
C ALA A 85 -9.61 -11.23 0.18
N TYR A 86 -9.27 -10.22 -0.61
CA TYR A 86 -10.23 -9.57 -1.51
C TYR A 86 -10.67 -10.44 -2.67
N GLU A 87 -9.91 -11.46 -3.08
CA GLU A 87 -10.28 -12.40 -4.15
C GLU A 87 -10.74 -11.71 -5.45
N GLY A 88 -10.11 -10.61 -5.83
CA GLY A 88 -10.49 -9.83 -7.01
C GLY A 88 -11.77 -8.99 -6.86
N ARG A 89 -12.34 -8.88 -5.68
CA ARG A 89 -13.52 -8.03 -5.40
C ARG A 89 -13.13 -6.55 -5.39
N GLY A 90 -12.94 -5.96 -6.56
CA GLY A 90 -12.50 -4.57 -6.69
C GLY A 90 -11.00 -4.36 -6.43
N ALA A 91 -10.21 -5.40 -6.35
CA ALA A 91 -8.76 -5.34 -6.20
C ALA A 91 -8.06 -6.17 -7.28
N ILE A 92 -6.80 -5.86 -7.59
CA ILE A 92 -5.98 -6.68 -8.48
C ILE A 92 -5.72 -8.06 -7.85
N HIS A 93 -5.46 -9.05 -8.71
CA HIS A 93 -5.10 -10.39 -8.25
C HIS A 93 -3.60 -10.51 -7.95
N VAL A 94 -3.27 -11.28 -6.91
CA VAL A 94 -1.93 -11.81 -6.71
C VAL A 94 -1.78 -13.03 -7.61
N LEU A 95 -0.87 -12.96 -8.56
CA LEU A 95 -0.58 -14.05 -9.50
C LEU A 95 0.37 -15.06 -8.87
N ASP A 96 1.43 -14.57 -8.23
CA ASP A 96 2.38 -15.36 -7.46
C ASP A 96 3.08 -14.49 -6.41
N ALA A 97 3.70 -15.09 -5.39
CA ALA A 97 4.48 -14.37 -4.39
C ALA A 97 5.49 -15.29 -3.71
N ASP A 98 6.60 -14.72 -3.29
CA ASP A 98 7.58 -15.36 -2.42
C ASP A 98 7.94 -14.41 -1.25
N GLU A 99 7.46 -14.77 -0.07
CA GLU A 99 7.62 -13.96 1.14
C GLU A 99 9.08 -13.93 1.61
N GLU A 100 9.84 -15.03 1.42
CA GLU A 100 11.26 -15.09 1.80
C GLU A 100 12.10 -14.18 0.91
N TRP A 101 11.75 -14.07 -0.36
CA TRP A 101 12.41 -13.16 -1.30
C TRP A 101 11.89 -11.73 -1.21
N GLY A 102 10.72 -11.52 -0.59
CA GLY A 102 10.07 -10.22 -0.51
C GLY A 102 9.60 -9.74 -1.89
N VAL A 103 8.97 -10.63 -2.67
CA VAL A 103 8.49 -10.35 -4.01
C VAL A 103 7.05 -10.81 -4.21
N ALA A 104 6.30 -10.08 -5.04
CA ALA A 104 4.98 -10.46 -5.50
C ALA A 104 4.82 -10.14 -7.00
N LEU A 105 4.29 -11.08 -7.75
CA LEU A 105 3.80 -10.86 -9.11
C LEU A 105 2.31 -10.60 -9.03
N LEU A 106 1.90 -9.42 -9.43
CA LEU A 106 0.54 -8.92 -9.35
C LEU A 106 -0.04 -8.81 -10.77
N GLU A 107 -1.37 -8.88 -10.89
CA GLU A 107 -2.07 -8.52 -12.11
C GLU A 107 -1.79 -7.06 -12.45
N GLY A 108 -1.49 -6.78 -13.72
CA GLY A 108 -1.33 -5.41 -14.21
C GLY A 108 -2.69 -4.83 -14.59
N ALA A 109 -3.07 -3.72 -13.99
CA ALA A 109 -4.23 -2.96 -14.43
C ALA A 109 -3.98 -2.39 -15.84
N ASP A 110 -4.94 -2.55 -16.74
CA ASP A 110 -4.88 -2.03 -18.11
C ASP A 110 -6.17 -1.28 -18.44
N PRO A 111 -6.13 0.04 -18.73
CA PRO A 111 -4.96 0.88 -18.97
C PRO A 111 -4.17 1.28 -17.71
N GLY A 112 -4.66 1.02 -16.50
CA GLY A 112 -3.94 1.34 -15.26
C GLY A 112 -3.86 2.83 -14.93
N THR A 113 -4.74 3.65 -15.54
CA THR A 113 -4.85 5.09 -15.25
C THR A 113 -5.42 5.30 -13.85
N PRO A 114 -4.79 6.10 -12.98
CA PRO A 114 -5.30 6.34 -11.63
C PRO A 114 -6.56 7.22 -11.62
N LEU A 115 -7.35 7.09 -10.55
CA LEU A 115 -8.57 7.88 -10.36
C LEU A 115 -8.29 9.39 -10.30
N SER A 116 -7.11 9.79 -9.87
CA SER A 116 -6.66 11.20 -9.88
C SER A 116 -6.68 11.86 -11.26
N THR A 117 -6.77 11.10 -12.36
CA THR A 117 -6.90 11.64 -13.71
C THR A 117 -8.32 12.06 -14.07
N ILE A 118 -9.31 11.78 -13.22
CA ILE A 118 -10.70 12.20 -13.41
C ILE A 118 -10.86 13.61 -12.85
N GLU A 119 -11.03 14.59 -13.72
CA GLU A 119 -11.15 16.01 -13.34
C GLU A 119 -12.49 16.34 -12.64
N ASP A 120 -13.56 15.61 -12.97
CA ASP A 120 -14.87 15.82 -12.36
C ASP A 120 -14.95 15.09 -11.01
N ASP A 121 -14.91 15.86 -9.92
CA ASP A 121 -14.93 15.37 -8.55
C ASP A 121 -16.16 14.50 -8.22
N ALA A 122 -17.33 14.84 -8.78
CA ALA A 122 -18.53 14.03 -8.59
C ALA A 122 -18.38 12.65 -9.22
N SER A 123 -17.85 12.57 -10.44
CA SER A 123 -17.56 11.31 -11.11
C SER A 123 -16.48 10.50 -10.37
N ALA A 124 -15.41 11.14 -9.89
CA ALA A 124 -14.38 10.48 -9.10
C ALA A 124 -14.94 9.90 -7.80
N THR A 125 -15.80 10.67 -7.12
CA THR A 125 -16.48 10.23 -5.88
C THR A 125 -17.45 9.07 -6.14
N ASP A 126 -18.19 9.08 -7.23
CA ASP A 126 -19.08 7.96 -7.60
C ASP A 126 -18.28 6.67 -7.83
N ILE A 127 -17.15 6.76 -8.55
CA ILE A 127 -16.23 5.64 -8.76
C ILE A 127 -15.66 5.13 -7.43
N PHE A 128 -15.17 6.04 -6.59
CA PHE A 128 -14.69 5.69 -5.24
C PHE A 128 -15.76 4.94 -4.46
N CYS A 129 -17.00 5.45 -4.41
CA CYS A 129 -18.10 4.82 -3.69
C CYS A 129 -18.43 3.42 -4.24
N GLU A 130 -18.31 3.20 -5.53
CA GLU A 130 -18.52 1.90 -6.15
C GLU A 130 -17.44 0.89 -5.72
N VAL A 131 -16.17 1.28 -5.80
CA VAL A 131 -15.03 0.48 -5.34
C VAL A 131 -15.13 0.20 -3.84
N PHE A 132 -15.37 1.24 -3.04
CA PHE A 132 -15.48 1.18 -1.58
C PHE A 132 -16.50 0.13 -1.11
N ARG A 133 -17.67 0.06 -1.75
CA ARG A 133 -18.72 -0.91 -1.38
C ARG A 133 -18.33 -2.37 -1.64
N ARG A 134 -17.35 -2.64 -2.48
CA ARG A 134 -16.92 -4.00 -2.85
C ARG A 134 -15.78 -4.53 -1.98
N LEU A 135 -14.98 -3.64 -1.38
CA LEU A 135 -13.73 -4.01 -0.72
C LEU A 135 -13.90 -4.59 0.68
N HIS A 136 -14.78 -3.99 1.51
CA HIS A 136 -14.79 -4.26 2.94
C HIS A 136 -15.29 -5.65 3.30
N LEU A 137 -14.47 -6.38 4.06
CA LEU A 137 -14.71 -7.73 4.52
C LEU A 137 -14.73 -7.76 6.05
N PRO A 138 -15.49 -8.68 6.69
CA PRO A 138 -15.34 -8.92 8.12
C PRO A 138 -13.89 -9.22 8.47
N ALA A 139 -13.43 -8.70 9.61
CA ALA A 139 -12.05 -8.94 10.07
C ALA A 139 -11.82 -10.46 10.24
N PRO A 140 -10.76 -11.03 9.64
CA PRO A 140 -10.43 -12.43 9.83
C PRO A 140 -10.06 -12.70 11.29
N THR A 141 -10.52 -13.84 11.84
CA THR A 141 -10.15 -14.27 13.19
C THR A 141 -8.69 -14.63 13.27
N GLY A 142 -7.97 -14.14 14.29
CA GLY A 142 -6.54 -14.43 14.47
C GLY A 142 -5.64 -13.76 13.43
N SER A 143 -6.06 -12.65 12.85
CA SER A 143 -5.36 -11.98 11.77
C SER A 143 -4.05 -11.35 12.23
N LEU A 144 -3.06 -11.35 11.32
CA LEU A 144 -1.79 -10.64 11.47
C LEU A 144 -1.90 -9.13 11.16
N TYR A 145 -3.10 -8.65 10.82
CA TYR A 145 -3.33 -7.25 10.48
C TYR A 145 -3.36 -6.37 11.72
N PRO A 146 -2.67 -5.21 11.71
CA PRO A 146 -2.74 -4.28 12.82
C PRO A 146 -4.15 -3.74 13.02
N SER A 147 -4.54 -3.61 14.26
CA SER A 147 -5.76 -2.85 14.62
C SER A 147 -5.54 -1.35 14.45
N MET A 148 -6.62 -0.57 14.42
CA MET A 148 -6.54 0.89 14.45
C MET A 148 -5.67 1.40 15.60
N LYS A 149 -5.79 0.81 16.80
CA LYS A 149 -4.94 1.18 17.93
C LYS A 149 -3.45 0.98 17.62
N GLN A 150 -3.08 -0.17 17.04
CA GLN A 150 -1.69 -0.44 16.66
C GLN A 150 -1.21 0.46 15.53
N HIS A 151 -2.09 0.78 14.57
CA HIS A 151 -1.76 1.72 13.49
C HIS A 151 -1.45 3.12 14.03
N PHE A 152 -2.23 3.61 14.98
CA PHE A 152 -2.03 4.91 15.63
C PHE A 152 -1.06 4.89 16.83
N ALA A 153 -0.37 3.79 17.09
CA ALA A 153 0.68 3.74 18.13
C ALA A 153 1.81 4.78 17.93
N ALA A 154 1.83 5.47 16.79
CA ALA A 154 2.71 6.61 16.56
C ALA A 154 2.48 7.75 17.57
N ILE A 155 1.23 7.95 18.07
CA ILE A 155 0.91 8.94 19.09
C ILE A 155 1.58 8.56 20.41
N GLU A 156 1.49 7.29 20.82
CA GLU A 156 2.16 6.79 22.03
C GLU A 156 3.69 6.95 21.92
N ARG A 157 4.30 6.57 20.77
CA ARG A 157 5.74 6.76 20.51
C ARG A 157 6.15 8.23 20.48
N TYR A 158 5.29 9.12 20.02
CA TYR A 158 5.54 10.55 20.08
C TYR A 158 5.63 11.02 21.52
N ARG A 159 4.69 10.61 22.40
CA ARG A 159 4.72 10.88 23.84
C ARG A 159 6.02 10.42 24.46
N GLU A 160 6.36 9.14 24.31
CA GLU A 160 7.59 8.55 24.86
C GLU A 160 8.85 9.31 24.43
N ARG A 161 8.90 9.77 23.17
CA ARG A 161 10.05 10.49 22.62
C ARG A 161 10.22 11.90 23.18
N PHE A 162 9.13 12.57 23.51
CA PHE A 162 9.11 13.99 23.93
C PHE A 162 8.61 14.17 25.36
N ASP A 163 8.59 13.12 26.17
CA ASP A 163 8.21 13.17 27.59
C ASP A 163 9.28 13.87 28.47
N ASP A 164 10.52 13.95 27.99
CA ASP A 164 11.59 14.66 28.70
C ASP A 164 11.41 16.17 28.54
N VAL A 165 11.24 16.85 29.69
CA VAL A 165 11.11 18.32 29.79
C VAL A 165 12.24 19.13 29.12
N ASN A 166 13.36 18.49 28.81
CA ASN A 166 14.49 19.11 28.11
C ASN A 166 14.42 18.96 26.59
N THR A 167 13.47 18.19 26.06
CA THR A 167 13.31 17.98 24.62
C THR A 167 12.11 18.78 24.12
N ALA A 168 12.36 19.82 23.32
CA ALA A 168 11.28 20.62 22.75
C ALA A 168 10.42 19.76 21.80
N ALA A 169 9.17 19.52 22.17
CA ALA A 169 8.21 18.83 21.35
C ALA A 169 7.79 19.71 20.14
N PRO A 170 7.83 19.20 18.90
CA PRO A 170 7.48 20.00 17.71
C PRO A 170 5.99 20.31 17.58
N LEU A 171 5.11 19.53 18.25
CA LEU A 171 3.66 19.74 18.23
C LEU A 171 3.18 20.36 19.55
N PRO A 172 2.18 21.28 19.50
CA PRO A 172 1.52 21.76 20.71
C PRO A 172 0.90 20.61 21.50
N GLU A 173 1.05 20.64 22.83
CA GLU A 173 0.51 19.64 23.76
C GLU A 173 -0.99 19.38 23.51
N SER A 174 -1.78 20.46 23.37
CA SER A 174 -3.22 20.37 23.13
C SER A 174 -3.60 19.60 21.84
N TRP A 175 -2.71 19.55 20.85
CA TRP A 175 -2.96 18.79 19.64
C TRP A 175 -2.78 17.29 19.88
N VAL A 176 -1.79 16.93 20.67
CA VAL A 176 -1.53 15.53 21.03
C VAL A 176 -2.64 15.00 21.93
N GLU A 177 -3.04 15.78 22.96
CA GLU A 177 -4.18 15.46 23.82
C GLU A 177 -5.47 15.26 23.03
N ASN A 178 -5.81 16.19 22.12
CA ASN A 178 -6.98 16.05 21.26
C ASN A 178 -6.93 14.81 20.38
N ALA A 179 -5.76 14.46 19.83
CA ALA A 179 -5.58 13.27 19.02
C ALA A 179 -5.80 11.98 19.84
N GLU A 180 -5.30 11.93 21.07
CA GLU A 180 -5.50 10.82 22.01
C GLU A 180 -6.98 10.67 22.39
N GLU A 181 -7.65 11.76 22.73
CA GLU A 181 -9.08 11.76 23.06
C GLU A 181 -9.94 11.31 21.88
N CYS A 182 -9.68 11.83 20.68
CA CYS A 182 -10.37 11.41 19.46
C CYS A 182 -10.14 9.92 19.17
N LEU A 183 -8.91 9.44 19.27
CA LEU A 183 -8.60 8.04 19.05
C LEU A 183 -9.33 7.13 20.06
N ALA A 184 -9.29 7.50 21.36
CA ALA A 184 -9.99 6.75 22.41
C ALA A 184 -11.50 6.70 22.16
N TYR A 185 -12.10 7.82 21.76
CA TYR A 185 -13.51 7.90 21.40
C TYR A 185 -13.83 7.00 20.21
N LEU A 186 -13.08 7.09 19.11
CA LEU A 186 -13.30 6.29 17.91
C LEU A 186 -13.16 4.79 18.18
N ILE A 187 -12.15 4.36 18.92
CA ILE A 187 -11.96 2.95 19.29
C ILE A 187 -13.16 2.43 20.10
N THR A 188 -13.69 3.25 21.01
CA THR A 188 -14.83 2.81 21.87
C THR A 188 -16.17 2.85 21.17
N THR A 189 -16.32 3.64 20.11
CA THR A 189 -17.57 3.78 19.34
C THR A 189 -17.63 2.92 18.08
N THR A 190 -16.51 2.38 17.63
CA THR A 190 -16.47 1.44 16.50
C THR A 190 -17.34 0.21 16.79
N ARG A 191 -18.32 -0.03 15.92
CA ARG A 191 -19.28 -1.14 16.07
C ARG A 191 -18.84 -2.40 15.34
N GLU A 192 -18.21 -2.25 14.21
CA GLU A 192 -17.75 -3.34 13.35
C GLU A 192 -16.26 -3.16 13.04
N ASN A 193 -15.52 -4.25 13.20
CA ASN A 193 -14.14 -4.31 12.78
C ASN A 193 -14.06 -5.01 11.43
N LEU A 194 -13.67 -4.26 10.41
CA LEU A 194 -13.53 -4.73 9.03
C LEU A 194 -12.07 -4.79 8.65
N LEU A 195 -11.75 -5.65 7.68
CA LEU A 195 -10.47 -5.57 6.97
C LEU A 195 -10.56 -4.41 5.98
N LEU A 196 -9.77 -3.39 6.23
CA LEU A 196 -9.70 -2.15 5.46
C LEU A 196 -8.53 -2.20 4.49
N HIS A 197 -8.63 -1.45 3.42
CA HIS A 197 -7.51 -1.14 2.55
C HIS A 197 -6.40 -0.40 3.32
N GLY A 198 -6.76 0.60 4.07
CA GLY A 198 -5.87 1.35 4.96
C GLY A 198 -5.03 2.43 4.28
N ASP A 199 -5.17 2.58 2.95
CA ASP A 199 -4.50 3.62 2.14
C ASP A 199 -5.31 3.89 0.86
N LEU A 200 -6.63 3.97 0.98
CA LEU A 200 -7.54 4.06 -0.16
C LEU A 200 -7.69 5.50 -0.65
N HIS A 201 -6.79 5.92 -1.51
CA HIS A 201 -6.79 7.24 -2.14
C HIS A 201 -6.74 7.15 -3.68
N HIS A 202 -6.85 8.29 -4.35
CA HIS A 202 -7.00 8.40 -5.80
C HIS A 202 -5.93 7.67 -6.63
N GLU A 203 -4.66 7.66 -6.16
CA GLU A 203 -3.56 7.01 -6.86
C GLU A 203 -3.59 5.48 -6.71
N ASN A 204 -4.27 4.96 -5.69
CA ASN A 204 -4.40 3.52 -5.43
C ASN A 204 -5.68 2.90 -6.02
N ILE A 205 -6.46 3.67 -6.79
CA ILE A 205 -7.64 3.21 -7.53
C ILE A 205 -7.34 3.36 -9.02
N LEU A 206 -7.21 2.24 -9.71
CA LEU A 206 -6.77 2.18 -11.10
C LEU A 206 -7.90 1.69 -12.03
N ARG A 207 -7.95 2.25 -13.23
CA ARG A 207 -8.86 1.80 -14.26
C ARG A 207 -8.45 0.44 -14.82
N GLN A 208 -9.40 -0.48 -14.89
CA GLN A 208 -9.25 -1.83 -15.42
C GLN A 208 -10.26 -2.05 -16.56
N GLY A 209 -9.77 -2.15 -17.79
CA GLY A 209 -10.64 -2.20 -18.95
C GLY A 209 -11.38 -0.89 -19.20
N GLU A 210 -12.60 -0.96 -19.75
CA GLU A 210 -13.36 0.24 -20.15
C GLU A 210 -14.12 0.87 -18.97
N GLU A 211 -14.72 0.06 -18.08
CA GLU A 211 -15.68 0.54 -17.08
C GLU A 211 -15.34 0.11 -15.64
N GLN A 212 -14.31 -0.73 -15.44
CA GLN A 212 -13.99 -1.24 -14.11
C GLN A 212 -12.87 -0.45 -13.44
N TRP A 213 -12.92 -0.43 -12.12
CA TRP A 213 -11.88 0.14 -11.28
C TRP A 213 -11.49 -0.87 -10.21
N VAL A 214 -10.18 -0.94 -9.95
CA VAL A 214 -9.56 -1.89 -9.01
C VAL A 214 -8.58 -1.15 -8.12
N VAL A 215 -8.37 -1.69 -6.92
CA VAL A 215 -7.38 -1.12 -6.00
C VAL A 215 -6.07 -1.89 -6.00
N ILE A 216 -5.02 -1.16 -5.65
CA ILE A 216 -3.66 -1.64 -5.46
C ILE A 216 -3.13 -1.17 -4.09
N ASP A 217 -2.03 -1.75 -3.63
CA ASP A 217 -1.24 -1.28 -2.47
C ASP A 217 -1.99 -1.20 -1.11
N PRO A 218 -2.84 -2.18 -0.74
CA PRO A 218 -3.50 -2.16 0.55
C PRO A 218 -2.51 -2.34 1.70
N LYS A 219 -2.67 -1.55 2.76
CA LYS A 219 -1.91 -1.68 4.02
C LYS A 219 -2.43 -2.81 4.92
N GLY A 220 -3.72 -3.10 4.83
CA GLY A 220 -4.39 -4.09 5.67
C GLY A 220 -4.47 -3.68 7.13
N ILE A 221 -5.54 -3.03 7.50
CA ILE A 221 -5.81 -2.56 8.87
C ILE A 221 -7.16 -3.13 9.31
N ILE A 222 -7.26 -3.52 10.57
CA ILE A 222 -8.55 -3.89 11.17
C ILE A 222 -9.13 -2.67 11.88
N GLY A 223 -10.29 -2.22 11.43
CA GLY A 223 -10.88 -1.04 12.01
C GLY A 223 -12.25 -0.66 11.46
N ASP A 224 -12.59 0.61 11.70
CA ASP A 224 -13.83 1.23 11.25
C ASP A 224 -13.73 1.64 9.78
N ILE A 225 -14.79 1.38 9.02
CA ILE A 225 -14.88 1.64 7.59
C ILE A 225 -14.59 3.10 7.19
N HIS A 226 -14.91 4.06 8.07
CA HIS A 226 -14.68 5.48 7.81
C HIS A 226 -13.20 5.84 7.66
N PHE A 227 -12.28 4.97 8.12
CA PHE A 227 -10.86 5.22 7.92
C PHE A 227 -10.47 5.27 6.43
N ASP A 228 -10.97 4.35 5.62
CA ASP A 228 -10.71 4.37 4.18
C ASP A 228 -11.37 5.58 3.49
N THR A 229 -12.51 6.06 4.00
CA THR A 229 -13.13 7.31 3.51
C THR A 229 -12.24 8.52 3.79
N ILE A 230 -11.63 8.61 4.97
CA ILE A 230 -10.73 9.70 5.33
C ILE A 230 -9.48 9.71 4.44
N GLN A 231 -8.93 8.55 4.10
CA GLN A 231 -7.79 8.46 3.17
C GLN A 231 -8.12 9.07 1.80
N TYR A 232 -9.31 8.80 1.28
CA TYR A 232 -9.80 9.41 0.04
C TYR A 232 -9.93 10.93 0.14
N LEU A 233 -10.55 11.43 1.23
CA LEU A 233 -10.83 12.86 1.39
C LEU A 233 -9.58 13.71 1.66
N LEU A 234 -8.57 13.16 2.37
CA LEU A 234 -7.37 13.90 2.76
C LEU A 234 -6.24 13.84 1.73
N ASN A 235 -6.27 12.88 0.81
CA ASN A 235 -5.28 12.74 -0.25
C ASN A 235 -5.78 13.27 -1.60
N TYR A 236 -6.58 14.34 -1.56
CA TYR A 236 -6.98 15.05 -2.76
C TYR A 236 -5.74 15.65 -3.44
N VAL A 237 -5.61 15.37 -4.72
CA VAL A 237 -4.51 15.92 -5.53
C VAL A 237 -5.04 17.19 -6.21
N ASP A 238 -4.46 18.36 -5.85
CA ASP A 238 -4.71 19.63 -6.52
C ASP A 238 -4.11 19.65 -7.93
#